data_547c140a7163b996010a3c19524393a9
#
_entry.id   547c140a7163b996010a3c19524393a9
#
_cell.length_a   1.000
_cell.length_b   1.000
_cell.length_c   1.000
_cell.angle_alpha   90.00
_cell.angle_beta   90.00
_cell.angle_gamma   90.00
#
_symmetry.space_group_name_H-M   'P 1'
#
loop_
_entity.id
_entity.type
_entity.pdbx_description
1 polymer ?
#
loop_
_entity_poly.entity_id
_entity_poly.type
_entity_poly.pdbx_seq_one_letter_code
_entity_poly.pdbx_strand_id
1 'polypeptide(L)'
;NSVNLIKIFDDGSFQTVTSGTSNLRLGLNAGNSIASGGNYNVLIGDEAGTAITTGDFNVAVGFEALKTEDAHGKNIAIGYQALKVLDVGSDGFNTVIGYQAGVSMNTGIVNTIIGHQAGDALTDGNNNVAIGHEALGAEIRGDQSVAVGVGALQAQSNSSDANILNTAVGYNAGVSITTGLENTILGAQAGDALEDADYNVAIGKAALSTDRLGHQSTAVGTNALQSQNFTSSTNTGNTAVGYYAGQQV
;
A
#
# COMPACT_ATOMS: atom_id res chain seq x y z
N ASN A 1 -14.02 -36.28 -14.71
CA ASN A 1 -14.58 -36.13 -13.36
C ASN A 1 -13.45 -36.06 -12.35
N SER A 2 -12.92 -34.84 -12.13
CA SER A 2 -12.00 -34.60 -11.03
C SER A 2 -12.81 -34.67 -9.72
N VAL A 3 -12.69 -35.79 -9.00
CA VAL A 3 -13.21 -35.88 -7.64
C VAL A 3 -12.30 -35.03 -6.77
N ASN A 4 -12.77 -33.87 -6.34
CA ASN A 4 -12.10 -33.08 -5.31
C ASN A 4 -12.21 -33.86 -4.00
N LEU A 5 -11.23 -34.70 -3.68
CA LEU A 5 -11.16 -35.44 -2.45
C LEU A 5 -10.45 -34.61 -1.39
N ILE A 6 -11.18 -34.25 -0.34
CA ILE A 6 -10.57 -33.87 0.92
C ILE A 6 -10.09 -35.16 1.57
N LYS A 7 -8.78 -35.29 1.86
CA LYS A 7 -8.25 -36.40 2.66
C LYS A 7 -8.16 -35.91 4.11
N ILE A 8 -8.76 -36.66 5.02
CA ILE A 8 -8.59 -36.51 6.46
C ILE A 8 -7.67 -37.64 6.90
N PHE A 9 -6.59 -37.29 7.58
CA PHE A 9 -5.60 -38.24 8.10
C PHE A 9 -5.93 -38.63 9.55
N ASP A 10 -5.35 -39.74 10.03
CA ASP A 10 -5.58 -40.26 11.39
C ASP A 10 -5.12 -39.28 12.50
N ASP A 11 -4.23 -38.36 12.19
CA ASP A 11 -3.78 -37.26 13.08
C ASP A 11 -4.75 -36.05 13.12
N GLY A 12 -5.87 -36.12 12.39
CA GLY A 12 -6.87 -35.06 12.30
C GLY A 12 -6.53 -33.96 11.29
N SER A 13 -5.41 -34.05 10.58
CA SER A 13 -5.10 -33.13 9.49
C SER A 13 -5.97 -33.40 8.26
N PHE A 14 -6.22 -32.34 7.46
CA PHE A 14 -6.89 -32.52 6.18
C PHE A 14 -6.07 -31.91 5.04
N GLN A 15 -6.17 -32.53 3.87
CA GLN A 15 -5.49 -32.07 2.66
C GLN A 15 -6.48 -31.95 1.52
N THR A 16 -6.42 -30.86 0.78
CA THR A 16 -7.10 -30.74 -0.52
C THR A 16 -6.20 -31.27 -1.63
N VAL A 17 -6.78 -32.05 -2.53
CA VAL A 17 -6.01 -32.64 -3.64
C VAL A 17 -5.86 -31.62 -4.75
N THR A 18 -4.61 -31.25 -5.07
CA THR A 18 -4.25 -30.38 -6.20
C THR A 18 -3.16 -31.07 -7.02
N SER A 19 -2.88 -30.55 -8.22
CA SER A 19 -1.73 -31.01 -9.02
C SER A 19 -0.37 -30.62 -8.42
N GLY A 20 -0.34 -29.55 -7.60
CA GLY A 20 0.82 -29.13 -6.79
C GLY A 20 0.84 -29.78 -5.41
N THR A 21 1.85 -29.43 -4.60
CA THR A 21 2.11 -30.00 -3.29
C THR A 21 1.67 -29.04 -2.17
N SER A 22 1.02 -29.57 -1.11
CA SER A 22 0.72 -28.85 0.14
C SER A 22 -0.09 -27.56 -0.05
N ASN A 23 -1.08 -27.56 -0.93
CA ASN A 23 -2.00 -26.43 -1.12
C ASN A 23 -3.27 -26.63 -0.28
N LEU A 24 -3.78 -25.55 0.32
CA LEU A 24 -5.10 -25.49 0.94
C LEU A 24 -6.05 -24.68 0.03
N ARG A 25 -7.18 -25.27 -0.38
CA ARG A 25 -8.17 -24.63 -1.24
C ARG A 25 -9.57 -24.79 -0.63
N LEU A 26 -10.24 -23.66 -0.32
CA LEU A 26 -11.60 -23.64 0.20
C LEU A 26 -12.41 -22.53 -0.50
N GLY A 27 -13.34 -22.88 -1.33
CA GLY A 27 -14.21 -21.96 -2.08
C GLY A 27 -14.40 -22.39 -3.53
N LEU A 28 -15.42 -21.83 -4.18
CA LEU A 28 -15.69 -22.10 -5.59
C LEU A 28 -14.54 -21.54 -6.45
N ASN A 29 -13.94 -22.35 -7.28
CA ASN A 29 -12.81 -21.99 -8.13
C ASN A 29 -11.52 -21.52 -7.40
N ALA A 30 -11.44 -21.64 -6.06
CA ALA A 30 -10.20 -21.31 -5.36
C ALA A 30 -9.04 -22.13 -5.93
N GLY A 31 -8.01 -21.47 -6.48
CA GLY A 31 -6.82 -22.08 -7.06
C GLY A 31 -7.11 -23.19 -8.08
N ASN A 32 -8.16 -23.06 -8.88
CA ASN A 32 -8.56 -24.16 -9.78
C ASN A 32 -7.61 -24.39 -10.96
N SER A 33 -6.72 -23.44 -11.24
CA SER A 33 -5.69 -23.53 -12.29
C SER A 33 -4.37 -24.13 -11.80
N ILE A 34 -4.21 -24.43 -10.49
CA ILE A 34 -2.94 -24.95 -9.94
C ILE A 34 -2.50 -26.20 -10.71
N ALA A 35 -1.30 -26.10 -11.31
CA ALA A 35 -0.60 -27.14 -12.03
C ALA A 35 0.48 -27.81 -11.16
N SER A 36 1.17 -28.81 -11.73
CA SER A 36 2.36 -29.39 -11.12
C SER A 36 3.45 -28.30 -11.04
N GLY A 37 3.89 -27.98 -9.82
CA GLY A 37 4.84 -26.86 -9.57
C GLY A 37 4.25 -25.78 -8.69
N GLY A 38 2.92 -25.55 -8.68
CA GLY A 38 2.26 -24.62 -7.75
C GLY A 38 2.11 -25.23 -6.35
N ASN A 39 2.89 -24.76 -5.38
CA ASN A 39 3.02 -25.43 -4.07
C ASN A 39 2.84 -24.45 -2.91
N TYR A 40 2.47 -24.98 -1.76
CA TYR A 40 2.43 -24.24 -0.48
C TYR A 40 1.52 -23.00 -0.50
N ASN A 41 0.43 -23.04 -1.27
CA ASN A 41 -0.53 -21.94 -1.33
C ASN A 41 -1.70 -22.16 -0.36
N VAL A 42 -2.19 -21.07 0.26
CA VAL A 42 -3.41 -21.03 1.06
C VAL A 42 -4.43 -20.15 0.34
N LEU A 43 -5.49 -20.75 -0.21
CA LEU A 43 -6.48 -20.11 -1.07
C LEU A 43 -7.89 -20.35 -0.51
N ILE A 44 -8.46 -19.32 0.12
CA ILE A 44 -9.75 -19.41 0.82
C ILE A 44 -10.70 -18.32 0.34
N GLY A 45 -11.79 -18.70 -0.27
CA GLY A 45 -12.81 -17.79 -0.83
C GLY A 45 -13.11 -18.11 -2.29
N ASP A 46 -14.29 -17.68 -2.75
CA ASP A 46 -14.65 -17.86 -4.14
C ASP A 46 -13.67 -17.10 -5.04
N GLU A 47 -13.15 -17.78 -6.04
CA GLU A 47 -12.16 -17.27 -6.99
C GLU A 47 -10.83 -16.79 -6.39
N ALA A 48 -10.52 -17.12 -5.12
CA ALA A 48 -9.21 -16.80 -4.52
C ALA A 48 -8.10 -17.53 -5.28
N GLY A 49 -7.10 -16.79 -5.78
CA GLY A 49 -5.95 -17.33 -6.52
C GLY A 49 -6.34 -18.16 -7.75
N THR A 50 -7.44 -17.84 -8.42
CA THR A 50 -8.01 -18.65 -9.50
C THR A 50 -7.02 -18.92 -10.64
N ALA A 51 -6.21 -17.92 -11.02
CA ALA A 51 -5.26 -18.02 -12.12
C ALA A 51 -3.94 -18.71 -11.73
N ILE A 52 -3.63 -18.90 -10.44
CA ILE A 52 -2.35 -19.50 -10.01
C ILE A 52 -2.13 -20.84 -10.69
N THR A 53 -1.03 -20.95 -11.43
CA THR A 53 -0.59 -22.18 -12.10
C THR A 53 0.61 -22.81 -11.41
N THR A 54 1.77 -22.18 -11.47
CA THR A 54 3.02 -22.65 -10.86
C THR A 54 3.51 -21.75 -9.72
N GLY A 55 2.78 -20.69 -9.39
CA GLY A 55 3.11 -19.78 -8.29
C GLY A 55 3.12 -20.47 -6.94
N ASP A 56 4.13 -20.17 -6.11
CA ASP A 56 4.37 -20.79 -4.81
C ASP A 56 4.21 -19.81 -3.66
N PHE A 57 3.90 -20.33 -2.47
CA PHE A 57 3.91 -19.57 -1.21
C PHE A 57 2.96 -18.36 -1.20
N ASN A 58 1.84 -18.43 -1.90
CA ASN A 58 0.82 -17.39 -1.84
C ASN A 58 -0.21 -17.66 -0.74
N VAL A 59 -0.67 -16.59 -0.10
CA VAL A 59 -1.83 -16.60 0.78
C VAL A 59 -2.90 -15.69 0.16
N ALA A 60 -4.01 -16.25 -0.29
CA ALA A 60 -5.16 -15.51 -0.78
C ALA A 60 -6.42 -15.88 0.03
N VAL A 61 -6.95 -14.93 0.79
CA VAL A 61 -8.14 -15.14 1.62
C VAL A 61 -9.17 -14.06 1.35
N GLY A 62 -10.28 -14.42 0.72
CA GLY A 62 -11.36 -13.51 0.36
C GLY A 62 -11.85 -13.74 -1.07
N PHE A 63 -13.03 -13.19 -1.37
CA PHE A 63 -13.59 -13.21 -2.72
C PHE A 63 -12.65 -12.49 -3.70
N GLU A 64 -12.24 -13.16 -4.79
CA GLU A 64 -11.33 -12.65 -5.81
C GLU A 64 -9.97 -12.13 -5.29
N ALA A 65 -9.54 -12.52 -4.08
CA ALA A 65 -8.19 -12.19 -3.61
C ALA A 65 -7.14 -12.85 -4.49
N LEU A 66 -6.13 -12.10 -4.96
CA LEU A 66 -5.03 -12.56 -5.83
C LEU A 66 -5.53 -13.33 -7.06
N LYS A 67 -6.59 -12.84 -7.70
CA LYS A 67 -7.31 -13.60 -8.72
C LYS A 67 -6.51 -13.87 -9.99
N THR A 68 -5.68 -12.91 -10.44
CA THR A 68 -5.03 -12.96 -11.77
C THR A 68 -3.55 -13.38 -11.74
N GLU A 69 -2.90 -13.41 -10.57
CA GLU A 69 -1.53 -13.91 -10.44
C GLU A 69 -1.41 -15.36 -10.88
N ASP A 70 -0.51 -15.69 -11.79
CA ASP A 70 -0.45 -17.02 -12.40
C ASP A 70 0.78 -17.85 -12.02
N ALA A 71 2.00 -17.37 -12.32
CA ALA A 71 3.22 -18.19 -12.28
C ALA A 71 4.18 -17.84 -11.13
N HIS A 72 3.97 -16.72 -10.45
CA HIS A 72 4.89 -16.21 -9.42
C HIS A 72 4.24 -16.28 -8.04
N GLY A 73 4.99 -15.94 -7.01
CA GLY A 73 4.55 -16.22 -5.65
C GLY A 73 4.94 -15.21 -4.60
N LYS A 74 4.87 -15.70 -3.35
CA LYS A 74 5.27 -14.98 -2.15
C LYS A 74 4.45 -13.71 -1.89
N ASN A 75 3.16 -13.76 -2.25
CA ASN A 75 2.21 -12.70 -1.97
C ASN A 75 1.25 -13.10 -0.85
N ILE A 76 0.88 -12.15 0.00
CA ILE A 76 -0.21 -12.25 0.98
C ILE A 76 -1.31 -11.27 0.57
N ALA A 77 -2.48 -11.79 0.21
CA ALA A 77 -3.66 -11.04 -0.17
C ALA A 77 -4.85 -11.48 0.71
N ILE A 78 -5.26 -10.65 1.66
CA ILE A 78 -6.35 -10.97 2.58
C ILE A 78 -7.41 -9.88 2.54
N GLY A 79 -8.60 -10.20 2.06
CA GLY A 79 -9.73 -9.29 1.95
C GLY A 79 -10.49 -9.46 0.63
N TYR A 80 -11.69 -8.87 0.57
CA TYR A 80 -12.47 -8.78 -0.67
C TYR A 80 -11.64 -8.04 -1.72
N GLN A 81 -11.31 -8.72 -2.83
CA GLN A 81 -10.55 -8.18 -3.97
C GLN A 81 -9.16 -7.63 -3.64
N ALA A 82 -8.54 -8.03 -2.52
CA ALA A 82 -7.15 -7.66 -2.24
C ALA A 82 -6.22 -8.20 -3.34
N LEU A 83 -5.37 -7.36 -3.94
CA LEU A 83 -4.47 -7.70 -5.07
C LEU A 83 -5.19 -8.39 -6.23
N LYS A 84 -6.40 -7.98 -6.55
CA LYS A 84 -7.26 -8.69 -7.51
C LYS A 84 -6.61 -8.87 -8.88
N VAL A 85 -5.91 -7.85 -9.38
CA VAL A 85 -5.38 -7.81 -10.76
C VAL A 85 -3.86 -7.97 -10.83
N LEU A 86 -3.23 -8.36 -9.72
CA LEU A 86 -1.77 -8.58 -9.70
C LEU A 86 -1.39 -9.67 -10.69
N ASP A 87 -0.38 -9.37 -11.53
CA ASP A 87 0.23 -10.29 -12.48
C ASP A 87 1.68 -9.84 -12.72
N VAL A 88 2.55 -10.21 -11.77
CA VAL A 88 3.96 -9.80 -11.79
C VAL A 88 4.82 -10.79 -12.59
N GLY A 89 5.83 -10.28 -13.26
CA GLY A 89 6.79 -11.11 -14.00
C GLY A 89 7.87 -11.77 -13.15
N SER A 90 7.73 -11.73 -11.81
CA SER A 90 8.68 -12.26 -10.81
C SER A 90 7.93 -12.50 -9.48
N ASP A 91 8.62 -13.01 -8.46
CA ASP A 91 8.04 -13.07 -7.09
C ASP A 91 7.66 -11.68 -6.59
N GLY A 92 6.42 -11.53 -6.10
CA GLY A 92 5.86 -10.22 -5.75
C GLY A 92 6.29 -9.69 -4.39
N PHE A 93 6.44 -10.57 -3.37
CA PHE A 93 6.74 -10.19 -1.98
C PHE A 93 5.79 -9.12 -1.40
N ASN A 94 4.56 -9.06 -1.87
CA ASN A 94 3.57 -8.11 -1.38
C ASN A 94 2.83 -8.66 -0.15
N THR A 95 2.59 -7.80 0.83
CA THR A 95 1.67 -8.07 1.95
C THR A 95 0.51 -7.08 1.89
N VAL A 96 -0.67 -7.56 1.48
CA VAL A 96 -1.84 -6.70 1.24
C VAL A 96 -3.05 -7.23 2.00
N ILE A 97 -3.56 -6.43 2.93
CA ILE A 97 -4.65 -6.84 3.83
C ILE A 97 -5.72 -5.74 3.89
N GLY A 98 -6.93 -6.04 3.48
CA GLY A 98 -8.07 -5.12 3.57
C GLY A 98 -9.05 -5.25 2.41
N TYR A 99 -10.25 -4.68 2.59
CA TYR A 99 -11.25 -4.57 1.53
C TYR A 99 -10.69 -3.70 0.41
N GLN A 100 -10.55 -4.25 -0.80
CA GLN A 100 -10.00 -3.61 -1.99
C GLN A 100 -8.61 -2.97 -1.80
N ALA A 101 -7.83 -3.44 -0.83
CA ALA A 101 -6.44 -3.00 -0.68
C ALA A 101 -5.64 -3.43 -1.92
N GLY A 102 -4.89 -2.49 -2.52
CA GLY A 102 -4.09 -2.73 -3.73
C GLY A 102 -4.89 -3.32 -4.90
N VAL A 103 -6.19 -3.02 -5.02
CA VAL A 103 -7.08 -3.68 -5.99
C VAL A 103 -6.67 -3.45 -7.44
N SER A 104 -6.03 -2.32 -7.73
CA SER A 104 -5.54 -1.96 -9.08
C SER A 104 -4.08 -2.35 -9.32
N MET A 105 -3.38 -2.89 -8.30
CA MET A 105 -1.97 -3.24 -8.42
C MET A 105 -1.80 -4.35 -9.44
N ASN A 106 -1.02 -4.07 -10.51
CA ASN A 106 -0.79 -4.97 -11.61
C ASN A 106 0.61 -5.61 -11.54
N THR A 107 1.66 -4.80 -11.48
CA THR A 107 3.06 -5.28 -11.48
C THR A 107 3.88 -4.83 -10.28
N GLY A 108 3.30 -4.10 -9.32
CA GLY A 108 3.99 -3.63 -8.12
C GLY A 108 4.52 -4.77 -7.24
N ILE A 109 5.74 -4.62 -6.73
CA ILE A 109 6.41 -5.61 -5.87
C ILE A 109 6.90 -5.00 -4.55
N VAL A 110 7.07 -5.85 -3.54
CA VAL A 110 7.65 -5.51 -2.23
C VAL A 110 6.85 -4.42 -1.49
N ASN A 111 5.53 -4.41 -1.66
CA ASN A 111 4.65 -3.45 -0.99
C ASN A 111 4.03 -4.06 0.29
N THR A 112 3.87 -3.23 1.33
CA THR A 112 3.09 -3.54 2.53
C THR A 112 1.87 -2.61 2.57
N ILE A 113 0.68 -3.13 2.28
CA ILE A 113 -0.56 -2.36 2.15
C ILE A 113 -1.62 -2.94 3.08
N ILE A 114 -2.03 -2.18 4.10
CA ILE A 114 -2.97 -2.68 5.12
C ILE A 114 -4.05 -1.63 5.41
N GLY A 115 -5.28 -1.93 5.08
CA GLY A 115 -6.42 -1.05 5.34
C GLY A 115 -7.50 -1.13 4.26
N HIS A 116 -8.69 -0.63 4.56
CA HIS A 116 -9.76 -0.46 3.58
C HIS A 116 -9.31 0.54 2.52
N GLN A 117 -9.27 0.11 1.25
CA GLN A 117 -8.82 0.91 0.09
C GLN A 117 -7.42 1.57 0.26
N ALA A 118 -6.55 0.98 1.06
CA ALA A 118 -5.15 1.40 1.09
C ALA A 118 -4.51 1.07 -0.27
N GLY A 119 -3.79 2.03 -0.88
CA GLY A 119 -3.10 1.86 -2.17
C GLY A 119 -3.99 1.33 -3.29
N ASP A 120 -5.29 1.64 -3.29
CA ASP A 120 -6.25 1.05 -4.22
C ASP A 120 -6.09 1.51 -5.68
N ALA A 121 -5.50 2.68 -5.90
CA ALA A 121 -5.12 3.16 -7.23
C ALA A 121 -3.71 2.72 -7.69
N LEU A 122 -2.88 2.18 -6.78
CA LEU A 122 -1.51 1.79 -7.09
C LEU A 122 -1.48 0.71 -8.20
N THR A 123 -0.71 0.93 -9.27
CA THR A 123 -0.57 -0.02 -10.37
C THR A 123 0.79 -0.72 -10.35
N ASP A 124 1.86 0.01 -10.52
CA ASP A 124 3.21 -0.53 -10.73
C ASP A 124 4.20 -0.13 -9.62
N GLY A 125 3.78 0.74 -8.67
CA GLY A 125 4.65 1.25 -7.60
C GLY A 125 5.22 0.16 -6.70
N ASN A 126 6.49 0.32 -6.30
CA ASN A 126 7.27 -0.65 -5.57
C ASN A 126 7.76 -0.13 -4.22
N ASN A 127 8.03 -1.04 -3.28
CA ASN A 127 8.64 -0.71 -1.99
C ASN A 127 7.83 0.30 -1.15
N ASN A 128 6.52 0.35 -1.30
CA ASN A 128 5.66 1.26 -0.55
C ASN A 128 5.12 0.61 0.73
N VAL A 129 4.94 1.42 1.77
CA VAL A 129 4.22 1.07 2.99
C VAL A 129 2.97 1.94 3.09
N ALA A 130 1.78 1.36 3.00
CA ALA A 130 0.50 2.06 3.14
C ALA A 130 -0.35 1.36 4.22
N ILE A 131 -0.46 1.96 5.40
CA ILE A 131 -1.19 1.37 6.54
C ILE A 131 -2.24 2.35 7.06
N GLY A 132 -3.49 2.06 6.81
CA GLY A 132 -4.64 2.89 7.21
C GLY A 132 -5.72 2.94 6.13
N HIS A 133 -6.91 3.38 6.49
CA HIS A 133 -7.99 3.63 5.53
C HIS A 133 -7.54 4.70 4.53
N GLU A 134 -7.59 4.38 3.22
CA GLU A 134 -7.18 5.26 2.12
C GLU A 134 -5.73 5.82 2.24
N ALA A 135 -4.86 5.17 3.01
CA ALA A 135 -3.45 5.53 2.99
C ALA A 135 -2.87 5.28 1.60
N LEU A 136 -2.21 6.27 1.00
CA LEU A 136 -1.67 6.22 -0.37
C LEU A 136 -2.72 5.87 -1.44
N GLY A 137 -4.00 6.29 -1.21
CA GLY A 137 -5.14 5.84 -2.02
C GLY A 137 -5.13 6.30 -3.47
N ALA A 138 -4.58 7.48 -3.79
CA ALA A 138 -4.51 8.00 -5.15
C ALA A 138 -3.17 7.73 -5.88
N GLU A 139 -2.17 7.13 -5.21
CA GLU A 139 -0.87 6.85 -5.82
C GLU A 139 -1.00 5.83 -6.95
N ILE A 140 -0.37 6.11 -8.08
CA ILE A 140 -0.44 5.26 -9.28
C ILE A 140 0.84 4.47 -9.48
N ARG A 141 2.03 5.11 -9.52
CA ARG A 141 3.29 4.49 -9.92
C ARG A 141 4.50 4.87 -9.05
N GLY A 142 4.30 5.71 -8.03
CA GLY A 142 5.38 6.16 -7.15
C GLY A 142 5.96 5.05 -6.29
N ASP A 143 7.26 5.09 -6.08
CA ASP A 143 8.03 4.12 -5.29
C ASP A 143 8.47 4.69 -3.93
N GLN A 144 8.73 3.79 -2.98
CA GLN A 144 9.46 4.08 -1.75
C GLN A 144 8.81 5.12 -0.82
N SER A 145 7.48 5.20 -0.82
CA SER A 145 6.73 6.04 0.12
C SER A 145 6.28 5.27 1.36
N VAL A 146 6.23 5.95 2.50
CA VAL A 146 5.69 5.43 3.76
C VAL A 146 4.48 6.25 4.19
N ALA A 147 3.30 5.68 4.18
CA ALA A 147 2.03 6.28 4.60
C ALA A 147 1.41 5.45 5.72
N VAL A 148 1.44 5.95 6.96
CA VAL A 148 0.88 5.24 8.13
C VAL A 148 -0.13 6.13 8.84
N GLY A 149 -1.39 5.80 8.72
CA GLY A 149 -2.52 6.56 9.29
C GLY A 149 -3.68 6.66 8.31
N VAL A 150 -4.88 6.92 8.82
CA VAL A 150 -6.05 7.19 7.97
C VAL A 150 -5.78 8.44 7.14
N GLY A 151 -5.90 8.35 5.82
CA GLY A 151 -5.67 9.46 4.89
C GLY A 151 -4.22 9.94 4.78
N ALA A 152 -3.23 9.20 5.30
CA ALA A 152 -1.83 9.58 5.12
C ALA A 152 -1.45 9.49 3.64
N LEU A 153 -0.89 10.57 3.06
CA LEU A 153 -0.53 10.71 1.63
C LEU A 153 -1.69 10.33 0.67
N GLN A 154 -2.94 10.56 1.08
CA GLN A 154 -4.11 10.10 0.32
C GLN A 154 -4.14 10.64 -1.11
N ALA A 155 -3.77 11.91 -1.33
CA ALA A 155 -3.81 12.56 -2.63
C ALA A 155 -2.52 12.38 -3.45
N GLN A 156 -1.46 11.73 -2.90
CA GLN A 156 -0.22 11.50 -3.63
C GLN A 156 -0.54 10.75 -4.93
N SER A 157 -0.08 11.28 -6.06
CA SER A 157 -0.43 10.74 -7.37
C SER A 157 0.68 10.99 -8.39
N ASN A 158 1.57 10.05 -8.52
CA ASN A 158 2.67 10.10 -9.47
C ASN A 158 2.39 9.16 -10.65
N SER A 159 2.43 9.71 -11.85
CA SER A 159 2.13 8.99 -13.10
C SER A 159 3.35 8.38 -13.77
N SER A 160 4.52 8.51 -13.18
CA SER A 160 5.78 7.93 -13.67
C SER A 160 6.45 7.10 -12.57
N ASP A 161 7.21 6.10 -12.96
CA ASP A 161 8.04 5.32 -12.05
C ASP A 161 9.15 6.24 -11.50
N ALA A 162 8.99 6.68 -10.27
CA ALA A 162 9.91 7.59 -9.61
C ALA A 162 10.02 7.27 -8.13
N ASN A 163 11.20 7.45 -7.57
CA ASN A 163 11.41 7.40 -6.14
C ASN A 163 10.83 8.66 -5.51
N ILE A 164 9.70 8.53 -4.84
CA ILE A 164 8.98 9.65 -4.23
C ILE A 164 9.55 9.99 -2.85
N LEU A 165 9.91 8.96 -2.07
CA LEU A 165 10.58 9.08 -0.79
C LEU A 165 9.83 9.92 0.26
N ASN A 166 8.52 10.07 0.15
CA ASN A 166 7.72 10.70 1.18
C ASN A 166 7.52 9.76 2.38
N THR A 167 7.67 10.28 3.58
CA THR A 167 7.31 9.59 4.82
C THR A 167 6.24 10.38 5.55
N ALA A 168 5.04 9.84 5.69
CA ALA A 168 3.94 10.46 6.42
C ALA A 168 3.34 9.50 7.44
N VAL A 169 3.37 9.90 8.72
CA VAL A 169 2.83 9.10 9.82
C VAL A 169 1.88 9.96 10.66
N GLY A 170 0.61 9.61 10.66
CA GLY A 170 -0.44 10.31 11.42
C GLY A 170 -1.75 10.42 10.64
N TYR A 171 -2.84 10.75 11.34
CA TYR A 171 -4.14 11.05 10.72
C TYR A 171 -4.00 12.25 9.77
N ASN A 172 -4.34 12.05 8.49
CA ASN A 172 -4.22 13.07 7.43
C ASN A 172 -2.83 13.72 7.33
N ALA A 173 -1.77 13.01 7.69
CA ALA A 173 -0.40 13.49 7.49
C ALA A 173 -0.11 13.60 5.99
N GLY A 174 0.23 14.80 5.49
CA GLY A 174 0.49 15.06 4.08
C GLY A 174 -0.69 14.72 3.15
N VAL A 175 -1.93 14.81 3.63
CA VAL A 175 -3.13 14.34 2.91
C VAL A 175 -3.30 14.95 1.52
N SER A 176 -2.87 16.19 1.33
CA SER A 176 -2.99 16.94 0.05
C SER A 176 -1.74 16.87 -0.83
N ILE A 177 -0.66 16.23 -0.37
CA ILE A 177 0.55 16.06 -1.22
C ILE A 177 0.14 15.32 -2.49
N THR A 178 0.43 15.94 -3.64
CA THR A 178 0.16 15.36 -4.97
C THR A 178 1.45 14.86 -5.60
N THR A 179 2.32 15.75 -6.04
CA THR A 179 3.58 15.44 -6.72
C THR A 179 4.83 15.79 -5.90
N GLY A 180 4.65 16.37 -4.71
CA GLY A 180 5.77 16.72 -3.81
C GLY A 180 6.60 15.51 -3.39
N LEU A 181 7.93 15.70 -3.31
CA LEU A 181 8.92 14.65 -3.10
C LEU A 181 9.72 14.85 -1.81
N GLU A 182 10.25 13.75 -1.27
CA GLU A 182 11.24 13.74 -0.19
C GLU A 182 10.80 14.51 1.08
N ASN A 183 9.51 14.46 1.41
CA ASN A 183 8.98 15.09 2.61
C ASN A 183 8.96 14.11 3.80
N THR A 184 9.28 14.60 4.99
CA THR A 184 9.17 13.88 6.26
C THR A 184 8.07 14.50 7.12
N ILE A 185 6.94 13.84 7.22
CA ILE A 185 5.71 14.32 7.86
C ILE A 185 5.33 13.41 9.02
N LEU A 186 5.35 13.90 10.25
CA LEU A 186 5.03 13.12 11.44
C LEU A 186 4.09 13.88 12.38
N GLY A 187 2.86 13.46 12.47
CA GLY A 187 1.84 14.06 13.34
C GLY A 187 0.48 14.17 12.64
N ALA A 188 -0.58 14.22 13.44
CA ALA A 188 -1.92 14.43 12.88
C ALA A 188 -1.99 15.80 12.19
N GLN A 189 -2.44 15.80 10.92
CA GLN A 189 -2.56 17.01 10.09
C GLN A 189 -1.23 17.78 9.93
N ALA A 190 -0.09 17.13 10.09
CA ALA A 190 1.19 17.74 9.73
C ALA A 190 1.26 17.81 8.19
N GLY A 191 1.69 18.95 7.65
CA GLY A 191 1.84 19.17 6.21
C GLY A 191 0.58 18.86 5.39
N ASP A 192 -0.61 18.98 5.99
CA ASP A 192 -1.86 18.53 5.36
C ASP A 192 -2.32 19.38 4.17
N ALA A 193 -1.81 20.60 4.04
CA ALA A 193 -2.06 21.44 2.86
C ALA A 193 -0.95 21.38 1.80
N LEU A 194 0.21 20.76 2.07
CA LEU A 194 1.28 20.61 1.07
C LEU A 194 0.76 19.91 -0.18
N GLU A 195 1.09 20.43 -1.35
CA GLU A 195 0.67 19.91 -2.66
C GLU A 195 1.90 19.43 -3.47
N ASP A 196 2.55 20.36 -4.20
CA ASP A 196 3.74 20.12 -5.01
C ASP A 196 4.96 20.74 -4.29
N ALA A 197 5.18 20.33 -3.06
CA ALA A 197 6.19 20.87 -2.16
C ALA A 197 7.20 19.79 -1.76
N ASP A 198 8.49 20.09 -1.88
CA ASP A 198 9.57 19.12 -1.72
C ASP A 198 10.45 19.42 -0.50
N TYR A 199 11.11 18.35 -0.02
CA TYR A 199 12.17 18.43 0.99
C TYR A 199 11.75 19.08 2.31
N ASN A 200 10.48 18.98 2.70
CA ASN A 200 10.00 19.55 3.96
C ASN A 200 10.07 18.54 5.11
N VAL A 201 10.35 19.05 6.30
CA VAL A 201 10.25 18.32 7.56
C VAL A 201 9.14 18.96 8.41
N ALA A 202 8.02 18.26 8.60
CA ALA A 202 6.90 18.69 9.43
C ALA A 202 6.65 17.66 10.54
N ILE A 203 7.10 17.95 11.76
CA ILE A 203 6.98 17.05 12.91
C ILE A 203 6.18 17.71 14.03
N GLY A 204 5.03 17.15 14.35
CA GLY A 204 4.09 17.67 15.35
C GLY A 204 2.71 17.88 14.77
N LYS A 205 1.69 17.90 15.63
CA LYS A 205 0.31 18.15 15.19
C LYS A 205 0.24 19.49 14.46
N ALA A 206 -0.32 19.50 13.24
CA ALA A 206 -0.51 20.68 12.40
C ALA A 206 0.77 21.52 12.18
N ALA A 207 1.95 20.91 12.23
CA ALA A 207 3.17 21.55 11.79
C ALA A 207 3.11 21.76 10.27
N LEU A 208 3.41 22.93 9.76
CA LEU A 208 3.41 23.31 8.34
C LEU A 208 2.05 23.02 7.65
N SER A 209 0.92 23.26 8.35
CA SER A 209 -0.40 22.78 7.92
C SER A 209 -1.13 23.68 6.92
N THR A 210 -0.63 24.86 6.60
CA THR A 210 -1.26 25.75 5.58
C THR A 210 -0.38 26.03 4.37
N ASP A 211 0.87 25.61 4.39
CA ASP A 211 1.77 25.79 3.25
C ASP A 211 1.41 24.85 2.11
N ARG A 212 1.36 25.37 0.89
CA ARG A 212 0.99 24.58 -0.28
C ARG A 212 2.18 24.25 -1.17
N LEU A 213 3.05 25.22 -1.43
CA LEU A 213 4.10 25.15 -2.45
C LEU A 213 5.46 25.63 -1.93
N GLY A 214 5.65 25.71 -0.61
CA GLY A 214 6.95 26.04 0.00
C GLY A 214 7.84 24.79 0.11
N HIS A 215 9.09 24.91 -0.32
CA HIS A 215 10.08 23.84 -0.27
C HIS A 215 11.11 24.07 0.84
N GLN A 216 11.75 22.98 1.31
CA GLN A 216 12.94 23.01 2.17
C GLN A 216 12.70 23.64 3.56
N SER A 217 11.47 23.63 4.07
CA SER A 217 11.17 24.10 5.43
C SER A 217 11.33 22.99 6.47
N THR A 218 11.76 23.38 7.68
CA THR A 218 11.83 22.48 8.84
C THR A 218 10.94 23.03 9.97
N ALA A 219 9.82 22.37 10.23
CA ALA A 219 8.86 22.70 11.27
C ALA A 219 8.78 21.56 12.30
N VAL A 220 9.31 21.76 13.51
CA VAL A 220 9.32 20.77 14.57
C VAL A 220 8.60 21.31 15.80
N GLY A 221 7.45 20.75 16.12
CA GLY A 221 6.59 21.17 17.24
C GLY A 221 5.15 21.35 16.79
N THR A 222 4.20 21.20 17.74
CA THR A 222 2.78 21.45 17.45
C THR A 222 2.60 22.88 16.95
N ASN A 223 1.94 23.02 15.77
CA ASN A 223 1.68 24.28 15.09
C ASN A 223 2.96 25.09 14.74
N ALA A 224 4.13 24.47 14.61
CA ALA A 224 5.31 25.15 14.09
C ALA A 224 5.09 25.48 12.60
N LEU A 225 5.43 26.72 12.18
CA LEU A 225 5.18 27.27 10.84
C LEU A 225 3.73 27.08 10.33
N GLN A 226 2.76 27.02 11.25
CA GLN A 226 1.38 26.68 10.91
C GLN A 226 0.77 27.60 9.85
N SER A 227 1.05 28.91 9.91
CA SER A 227 0.48 29.92 9.01
C SER A 227 1.36 30.24 7.80
N GLN A 228 2.52 29.58 7.66
CA GLN A 228 3.32 29.69 6.43
C GLN A 228 2.46 29.23 5.25
N ASN A 229 2.38 30.04 4.19
CA ASN A 229 1.58 29.69 3.01
C ASN A 229 2.15 30.30 1.75
N PHE A 230 2.94 29.54 1.04
CA PHE A 230 3.44 29.89 -0.28
C PHE A 230 2.53 29.31 -1.36
N THR A 231 1.98 30.18 -2.20
CA THR A 231 1.06 29.80 -3.30
C THR A 231 1.77 29.71 -4.66
N SER A 232 3.09 29.86 -4.66
CA SER A 232 3.98 29.59 -5.79
C SER A 232 5.17 28.76 -5.31
N SER A 233 5.70 27.90 -6.18
CA SER A 233 6.88 27.09 -5.89
C SER A 233 8.03 27.97 -5.42
N THR A 234 8.43 27.85 -4.16
CA THR A 234 9.38 28.75 -3.50
C THR A 234 10.29 27.97 -2.56
N ASN A 235 11.60 28.11 -2.75
CA ASN A 235 12.58 27.59 -1.78
C ASN A 235 12.60 28.50 -0.55
N THR A 236 11.89 28.11 0.48
CA THR A 236 11.69 28.93 1.68
C THR A 236 12.84 28.82 2.66
N GLY A 237 13.36 27.60 2.88
CA GLY A 237 14.46 27.33 3.81
C GLY A 237 14.16 27.72 5.27
N ASN A 238 12.91 27.90 5.65
CA ASN A 238 12.54 28.31 7.01
C ASN A 238 12.76 27.18 8.00
N THR A 239 13.31 27.51 9.17
CA THR A 239 13.46 26.56 10.29
C THR A 239 12.79 27.11 11.53
N ALA A 240 11.83 26.35 12.09
CA ALA A 240 11.16 26.67 13.34
C ALA A 240 11.05 25.42 14.23
N VAL A 241 11.54 25.52 15.46
CA VAL A 241 11.53 24.45 16.44
C VAL A 241 10.87 24.94 17.74
N GLY A 242 9.79 24.30 18.13
CA GLY A 242 9.03 24.61 19.35
C GLY A 242 7.53 24.76 19.09
N TYR A 243 6.76 24.75 20.16
CA TYR A 243 5.31 24.96 20.14
C TYR A 243 4.99 26.36 19.58
N TYR A 244 4.19 26.44 18.51
CA TYR A 244 3.88 27.67 17.77
C TYR A 244 5.10 28.45 17.25
N ALA A 245 6.26 27.85 17.14
CA ALA A 245 7.44 28.55 16.60
C ALA A 245 7.18 28.99 15.15
N GLY A 246 7.48 30.25 14.84
CA GLY A 246 7.30 30.81 13.49
C GLY A 246 5.84 30.84 13.00
N GLN A 247 4.84 30.87 13.89
CA GLN A 247 3.43 30.77 13.49
C GLN A 247 2.96 31.85 12.51
N GLN A 248 3.59 33.00 12.49
CA GLN A 248 3.20 34.17 11.66
C GLN A 248 4.25 34.52 10.57
N VAL A 249 4.99 33.53 10.10
CA VAL A 249 5.95 33.72 9.00
C VAL A 249 5.25 33.58 7.66
#